data_3b5235e662e0f16d7fec8825bb338bf0
#
_entry.id   3b5235e662e0f16d7fec8825bb338bf0
#
_cell.length_a   1.000
_cell.length_b   1.000
_cell.length_c   1.000
_cell.angle_alpha   90.00
_cell.angle_beta   90.00
_cell.angle_gamma   90.00
#
_symmetry.space_group_name_H-M   'P 1'
#
loop_
_entity.id
_entity.type
_entity.pdbx_description
1 polymer ?
#
loop_
_entity_poly.entity_id
_entity_poly.type
_entity_poly.pdbx_seq_one_letter_code
_entity_poly.pdbx_strand_id
1 'polypeptide(L)' 'MKRREELDKYRDLSEEELRTEVARLKESLFRLKFKLALGEVDAVKRIRQEKRSLARIQTIARQRQPAASS' A
#
# COMPACT_ATOMS: atom_id res chain seq x y z
N MET A 1 8.98 15.22 -6.77
CA MET A 1 7.95 14.65 -7.02
C MET A 1 7.53 13.50 -6.17
N LYS A 2 6.26 13.46 -5.94
CA LYS A 2 5.66 12.60 -4.94
C LYS A 2 5.93 11.10 -5.12
N ARG A 3 6.05 10.64 -6.35
CA ARG A 3 6.31 9.24 -6.61
C ARG A 3 7.65 8.77 -6.09
N ARG A 4 8.69 9.57 -6.31
CA ARG A 4 10.03 9.21 -5.85
C ARG A 4 10.13 9.25 -4.34
N GLU A 5 9.49 10.24 -3.74
CA GLU A 5 9.50 10.37 -2.29
C GLU A 5 8.85 9.17 -1.63
N GLU A 6 7.72 8.69 -2.16
CA GLU A 6 7.07 7.52 -1.62
C GLU A 6 7.91 6.27 -1.79
N LEU A 7 8.51 6.10 -2.97
CA LEU A 7 9.36 4.94 -3.21
C LEU A 7 10.57 4.94 -2.30
N ASP A 8 11.21 6.09 -2.14
CA ASP A 8 12.36 6.21 -1.27
C ASP A 8 11.99 5.93 0.18
N LYS A 9 10.85 6.43 0.60
CA LYS A 9 10.35 6.19 1.94
C LYS A 9 10.19 4.70 2.22
N TYR A 10 9.60 3.97 1.30
CA TYR A 10 9.37 2.55 1.47
C TYR A 10 10.64 1.73 1.34
N ARG A 11 11.59 2.18 0.55
CA ARG A 11 12.87 1.49 0.39
C ARG A 11 13.69 1.47 1.66
N ASP A 12 13.52 2.47 2.51
CA ASP A 12 14.26 2.56 3.76
C ASP A 12 13.65 1.72 4.87
N LEU A 13 12.47 1.17 4.65
CA LEU A 13 11.80 0.37 5.65
C LEU A 13 12.37 -1.04 5.71
N SER A 14 12.41 -1.60 6.92
CA SER A 14 12.76 -3.00 7.10
C SER A 14 11.63 -3.90 6.59
N GLU A 15 11.91 -5.21 6.48
CA GLU A 15 10.88 -6.15 6.06
C GLU A 15 9.69 -6.16 6.99
N GLU A 16 9.94 -6.10 8.29
CA GLU A 16 8.85 -6.04 9.27
C GLU A 16 8.01 -4.79 9.11
N GLU A 17 8.67 -3.67 8.90
CA GLU A 17 7.97 -2.41 8.68
C GLU A 17 7.15 -2.44 7.41
N LEU A 18 7.67 -3.03 6.34
CA LEU A 18 6.93 -3.19 5.10
C LEU A 18 5.70 -4.05 5.30
N ARG A 19 5.84 -5.16 6.02
CA ARG A 19 4.70 -6.02 6.31
C ARG A 19 3.65 -5.31 7.12
N THR A 20 4.08 -4.52 8.10
CA THR A 20 3.17 -3.74 8.92
C THR A 20 2.41 -2.73 8.08
N GLU A 21 3.11 -2.05 7.17
CA GLU A 21 2.47 -1.10 6.28
C GLU A 21 1.49 -1.77 5.33
N VAL A 22 1.84 -2.93 4.80
CA VAL A 22 0.94 -3.68 3.93
C VAL A 22 -0.34 -4.05 4.68
N ALA A 23 -0.21 -4.58 5.89
CA ALA A 23 -1.36 -4.96 6.70
C ALA A 23 -2.23 -3.74 7.00
N ARG A 24 -1.60 -2.63 7.33
CA ARG A 24 -2.27 -1.38 7.63
C ARG A 24 -3.05 -0.84 6.44
N LEU A 25 -2.42 -0.87 5.26
CA LEU A 25 -3.08 -0.42 4.04
C LEU A 25 -4.24 -1.33 3.65
N LYS A 26 -4.08 -2.63 3.82
CA LYS A 26 -5.16 -3.57 3.54
C LYS A 26 -6.35 -3.33 4.46
N GLU A 27 -6.10 -3.11 5.73
CA GLU A 27 -7.15 -2.81 6.69
C GLU A 27 -7.85 -1.50 6.35
N SER A 28 -7.07 -0.49 6.00
CA SER A 28 -7.62 0.80 5.61
C SER A 28 -8.49 0.68 4.36
N LEU A 29 -8.02 -0.07 3.37
CA LEU A 29 -8.81 -0.33 2.16
C LEU A 29 -10.12 -1.02 2.48
N PHE A 30 -10.08 -1.98 3.39
CA PHE A 30 -11.28 -2.69 3.79
C PHE A 30 -12.29 -1.72 4.40
N ARG A 31 -11.84 -0.86 5.27
CA ARG A 31 -12.70 0.15 5.89
C ARG A 31 -13.27 1.12 4.87
N LEU A 32 -12.44 1.54 3.93
CA LEU A 32 -12.88 2.47 2.90
C LEU A 32 -13.91 1.83 1.97
N LYS A 33 -13.74 0.57 1.64
CA LYS A 33 -14.72 -0.15 0.84
C LYS A 33 -16.04 -0.26 1.57
N PHE A 34 -15.99 -0.46 2.87
CA PHE A 34 -17.18 -0.51 3.69
C PHE A 34 -17.90 0.85 3.70
N LYS A 35 -17.15 1.93 3.85
CA LYS A 35 -17.71 3.28 3.80
C LYS A 35 -18.33 3.58 2.44
N LEU A 36 -17.70 3.13 1.38
CA LEU A 36 -18.25 3.31 0.04
C LEU A 36 -19.58 2.58 -0.10
N ALA A 37 -19.67 1.38 0.45
CA ALA A 37 -20.91 0.61 0.44
C ALA A 37 -22.04 1.33 1.19
N LEU A 38 -21.67 2.15 2.18
CA LEU A 38 -22.64 2.96 2.91
C LEU A 38 -22.99 4.27 2.21
N GLY A 39 -22.44 4.50 1.03
CA GLY A 39 -22.76 5.69 0.24
C GLY A 39 -21.78 6.85 0.35
N GLU A 40 -20.64 6.68 1.02
CA GLU A 40 -19.66 7.73 1.14
C GLU A 40 -18.79 7.80 -0.11
N VAL A 41 -19.14 8.74 -0.99
CA VAL A 41 -18.49 8.85 -2.30
C VAL A 41 -17.03 9.26 -2.20
N ASP A 42 -16.70 10.02 -1.18
CA ASP A 42 -15.32 10.50 -0.98
C ASP A 42 -14.33 9.36 -0.76
N ALA A 43 -14.81 8.21 -0.34
CA ALA A 43 -13.95 7.06 -0.12
C ALA A 43 -13.28 6.56 -1.40
N VAL A 44 -13.87 6.84 -2.56
CA VAL A 44 -13.32 6.39 -3.85
C VAL A 44 -11.92 6.92 -4.07
N LYS A 45 -11.71 8.20 -3.80
CA LYS A 45 -10.39 8.82 -3.98
C LYS A 45 -9.34 8.21 -3.08
N ARG A 46 -9.70 7.97 -1.82
CA ARG A 46 -8.80 7.35 -0.87
C ARG A 46 -8.48 5.92 -1.23
N ILE A 47 -9.47 5.18 -1.70
CA ILE A 47 -9.27 3.80 -2.15
C ILE A 47 -8.23 3.76 -3.25
N ARG A 48 -8.33 4.65 -4.23
CA ARG A 48 -7.36 4.71 -5.32
C ARG A 48 -5.96 5.01 -4.83
N GLN A 49 -5.83 5.98 -3.94
CA GLN A 49 -4.54 6.35 -3.39
C GLN A 49 -3.91 5.20 -2.60
N GLU A 50 -4.69 4.56 -1.76
CA GLU A 50 -4.18 3.48 -0.94
C GLU A 50 -3.85 2.24 -1.75
N LYS A 51 -4.61 1.96 -2.80
CA LYS A 51 -4.27 0.88 -3.72
C LYS A 51 -2.93 1.13 -4.39
N ARG A 52 -2.67 2.37 -4.78
CA ARG A 52 -1.39 2.72 -5.38
C ARG A 52 -0.24 2.55 -4.40
N SER A 53 -0.43 3.02 -3.17
CA SER A 53 0.58 2.86 -2.14
C SER A 53 0.84 1.39 -1.85
N LEU A 54 -0.21 0.60 -1.74
CA LEU A 54 -0.08 -0.83 -1.51
C LEU A 54 0.67 -1.52 -2.65
N ALA A 55 0.33 -1.17 -3.89
CA ALA A 55 1.01 -1.73 -5.05
C ALA A 55 2.49 -1.41 -5.05
N ARG A 56 2.85 -0.19 -4.67
CA ARG A 56 4.26 0.22 -4.57
C ARG A 56 5.01 -0.56 -3.51
N ILE A 57 4.40 -0.68 -2.34
CA ILE A 57 5.01 -1.44 -1.26
C ILE A 57 5.17 -2.90 -1.64
N GLN A 58 4.19 -3.49 -2.27
CA GLN A 58 4.24 -4.86 -2.72
C GLN A 58 5.33 -5.05 -3.78
N THR A 59 5.50 -4.07 -4.66
CA THR A 59 6.56 -4.11 -5.66
C THR A 59 7.93 -4.10 -5.00
N ILE A 60 8.12 -3.24 -4.01
CA ILE A 60 9.38 -3.15 -3.28
C ILE A 60 9.66 -4.45 -2.53
N ALA A 61 8.65 -4.99 -1.86
CA ALA A 61 8.79 -6.24 -1.14
C ALA A 61 9.16 -7.38 -2.07
N ARG A 62 8.59 -7.37 -3.27
CA ARG A 62 8.89 -8.38 -4.28
C ARG A 62 10.31 -8.25 -4.78
N GLN A 63 10.78 -7.03 -4.97
CA GLN A 63 12.16 -6.77 -5.40
C GLN A 63 13.19 -7.21 -4.35
N ARG A 64 12.81 -7.15 -3.08
CA ARG A 64 13.68 -7.58 -1.99
C ARG A 64 13.74 -9.08 -1.82
N GLN A 65 12.72 -9.79 -2.29
CA GLN A 65 12.71 -11.24 -2.19
C GLN A 65 13.76 -11.83 -3.13
N PRO A 66 14.61 -12.68 -2.63
CA PRO A 66 15.58 -13.32 -3.50
C PRO A 66 14.89 -14.25 -4.49
N ALA A 67 15.65 -14.77 -5.42
CA ALA A 67 15.17 -15.53 -6.55
C ALA A 67 14.22 -16.69 -6.22
N ALA A 68 14.04 -16.99 -4.99
CA ALA A 68 13.12 -18.03 -4.55
C ALA A 68 11.70 -17.82 -5.05
N SER A 69 11.37 -16.61 -5.40
CA SER A 69 10.05 -16.28 -5.88
C SER A 69 9.83 -16.59 -7.35
N SER A 70 10.86 -16.93 -8.04
CA SER A 70 10.76 -17.22 -9.46
C SER A 70 10.19 -18.61 -9.73
#